data_c6f6cd72993ff10843e70b51588e4c78
#
_entry.id   c6f6cd72993ff10843e70b51588e4c78
#
_cell.length_a   1.000
_cell.length_b   1.000
_cell.length_c   1.000
_cell.angle_alpha   90.00
_cell.angle_beta   90.00
_cell.angle_gamma   90.00
#
_symmetry.space_group_name_H-M   'P 1'
#
loop_
_entity.id
_entity.type
_entity.pdbx_description
1 polymer ?
#
loop_
_entity_poly.entity_id
_entity_poly.type
_entity_poly.pdbx_seq_one_letter_code
_entity_poly.pdbx_strand_id
1 'polypeptide(L)'
;TTPEDAERYRHLLGDGSQWGIAISYRAQPKPEGIAQALLLGRDFLGGEPVALVLGDNFIHGDGPSQSLTRIRSLRQGAVNFAYRVSDPERYGIVEFDAAGKPARLVEKPAHPKSNWAIIGLYVYDGRAADLAAELRPSARGELEITDLNQRYLEQGLLQVEKLGPGNVWLDTGTTDSWLEACHYVQTIFHRQGLMIGCPEEVAYRNGYIDAGQLERLAAELMS
;
A
#
# COMPACT_ATOMS: atom_id res chain seq x y z
N THR A 1 12.96 1.09 3.84
CA THR A 1 13.33 0.43 5.10
C THR A 1 14.31 1.27 5.90
N THR A 2 14.51 0.98 7.19
CA THR A 2 15.58 1.60 7.99
C THR A 2 16.96 1.07 7.53
N PRO A 3 18.06 1.80 7.80
CA PRO A 3 19.41 1.29 7.51
C PRO A 3 19.71 -0.03 8.23
N GLU A 4 19.23 -0.17 9.48
CA GLU A 4 19.47 -1.35 10.34
C GLU A 4 18.74 -2.60 9.82
N ASP A 5 17.56 -2.44 9.21
CA ASP A 5 16.76 -3.55 8.72
C ASP A 5 17.03 -3.92 7.25
N ALA A 6 17.79 -3.09 6.53
CA ALA A 6 18.02 -3.26 5.10
C ALA A 6 18.59 -4.65 4.75
N GLU A 7 19.54 -5.16 5.54
CA GLU A 7 20.15 -6.49 5.32
C GLU A 7 19.16 -7.63 5.61
N ARG A 8 18.27 -7.46 6.59
CA ARG A 8 17.24 -8.46 6.90
C ARG A 8 16.27 -8.61 5.73
N TYR A 9 15.83 -7.47 5.14
CA TYR A 9 14.96 -7.50 3.97
C TYR A 9 15.66 -8.09 2.75
N ARG A 10 16.94 -7.78 2.52
CA ARG A 10 17.70 -8.40 1.44
C ARG A 10 17.83 -9.91 1.61
N HIS A 11 18.08 -10.36 2.84
CA HIS A 11 18.15 -11.80 3.14
C HIS A 11 16.82 -12.50 2.92
N LEU A 12 15.71 -11.87 3.31
CA LEU A 12 14.36 -12.44 3.21
C LEU A 12 13.83 -12.48 1.78
N LEU A 13 14.01 -11.38 1.02
CA LEU A 13 13.32 -11.18 -0.25
C LEU A 13 14.26 -11.31 -1.46
N GLY A 14 15.58 -11.37 -1.24
CA GLY A 14 16.56 -11.45 -2.32
C GLY A 14 16.48 -10.27 -3.29
N ASP A 15 16.76 -10.53 -4.55
CA ASP A 15 16.63 -9.57 -5.65
C ASP A 15 15.29 -9.70 -6.41
N GLY A 16 14.42 -10.63 -5.99
CA GLY A 16 13.11 -10.89 -6.58
C GLY A 16 13.13 -11.83 -7.79
N SER A 17 14.28 -12.24 -8.27
CA SER A 17 14.40 -13.11 -9.45
C SER A 17 13.72 -14.45 -9.26
N GLN A 18 13.67 -14.96 -8.02
CA GLN A 18 12.94 -16.18 -7.66
C GLN A 18 11.45 -16.10 -7.97
N TRP A 19 10.86 -14.91 -7.97
CA TRP A 19 9.45 -14.65 -8.30
C TRP A 19 9.26 -13.98 -9.67
N GLY A 20 10.33 -13.87 -10.47
CA GLY A 20 10.28 -13.23 -11.81
C GLY A 20 10.08 -11.72 -11.78
N ILE A 21 10.45 -11.05 -10.69
CA ILE A 21 10.43 -9.59 -10.53
C ILE A 21 11.82 -9.07 -10.16
N ALA A 22 12.00 -7.76 -10.18
CA ALA A 22 13.24 -7.11 -9.72
C ALA A 22 12.96 -6.32 -8.44
N ILE A 23 13.70 -6.60 -7.37
CA ILE A 23 13.60 -5.90 -6.09
C ILE A 23 14.86 -5.07 -5.85
N SER A 24 14.68 -3.80 -5.56
CA SER A 24 15.73 -2.87 -5.13
C SER A 24 15.45 -2.35 -3.73
N TYR A 25 16.50 -2.05 -2.99
CA TYR A 25 16.40 -1.60 -1.60
C TYR A 25 16.95 -0.19 -1.45
N ARG A 26 16.18 0.65 -0.76
CA ARG A 26 16.60 1.99 -0.41
C ARG A 26 16.37 2.22 1.08
N ALA A 27 17.41 2.66 1.78
CA ALA A 27 17.30 3.01 3.19
C ALA A 27 16.71 4.41 3.34
N GLN A 28 15.80 4.57 4.30
CA GLN A 28 15.30 5.83 4.80
C GLN A 28 16.01 6.12 6.14
N PRO A 29 16.96 7.05 6.19
CA PRO A 29 17.81 7.23 7.38
C PRO A 29 17.05 7.73 8.61
N LYS A 30 15.95 8.47 8.38
CA LYS A 30 15.06 9.02 9.41
C LYS A 30 13.61 8.87 8.96
N PRO A 31 12.68 8.60 9.89
CA PRO A 31 11.26 8.45 9.57
C PRO A 31 10.59 9.83 9.37
N GLU A 32 10.92 10.52 8.29
CA GLU A 32 10.43 11.85 7.97
C GLU A 32 9.14 11.83 7.11
N GLY A 33 8.36 10.78 7.24
CA GLY A 33 7.05 10.62 6.62
C GLY A 33 7.02 9.70 5.41
N ILE A 34 5.80 9.25 5.06
CA ILE A 34 5.57 8.28 3.98
C ILE A 34 5.90 8.89 2.61
N ALA A 35 5.56 10.17 2.38
CA ALA A 35 5.82 10.82 1.10
C ALA A 35 7.32 10.94 0.79
N GLN A 36 8.20 10.91 1.80
CA GLN A 36 9.65 10.87 1.60
C GLN A 36 10.10 9.63 0.80
N ALA A 37 9.38 8.52 0.88
CA ALA A 37 9.71 7.32 0.10
C ALA A 37 9.71 7.59 -1.42
N LEU A 38 8.82 8.46 -1.90
CA LEU A 38 8.78 8.87 -3.31
C LEU A 38 10.01 9.70 -3.71
N LEU A 39 10.51 10.52 -2.79
CA LEU A 39 11.74 11.30 -3.02
C LEU A 39 12.97 10.41 -3.06
N LEU A 40 13.07 9.48 -2.11
CA LEU A 40 14.17 8.50 -2.06
C LEU A 40 14.17 7.54 -3.25
N GLY A 41 12.99 7.24 -3.78
CA GLY A 41 12.78 6.39 -4.95
C GLY A 41 12.78 7.11 -6.29
N ARG A 42 12.99 8.43 -6.34
CA ARG A 42 12.79 9.25 -7.56
C ARG A 42 13.52 8.72 -8.79
N ASP A 43 14.79 8.36 -8.65
CA ASP A 43 15.59 7.83 -9.76
C ASP A 43 15.06 6.47 -10.24
N PHE A 44 14.59 5.63 -9.31
CA PHE A 44 13.97 4.35 -9.61
C PHE A 44 12.63 4.53 -10.32
N LEU A 45 11.83 5.51 -9.92
CA LEU A 45 10.51 5.80 -10.50
C LEU A 45 10.62 6.35 -11.93
N GLY A 46 11.67 7.11 -12.24
CA GLY A 46 11.95 7.62 -13.59
C GLY A 46 10.80 8.43 -14.22
N GLY A 47 9.88 8.98 -13.43
CA GLY A 47 8.69 9.70 -13.92
C GLY A 47 7.56 8.80 -14.40
N GLU A 48 7.64 7.47 -14.17
CA GLU A 48 6.57 6.52 -14.49
C GLU A 48 5.51 6.48 -13.39
N PRO A 49 4.28 6.02 -13.70
CA PRO A 49 3.25 5.76 -12.70
C PRO A 49 3.72 4.75 -11.66
N VAL A 50 3.34 4.97 -10.40
CA VAL A 50 3.80 4.19 -9.26
C VAL A 50 2.63 3.73 -8.39
N ALA A 51 2.73 2.50 -7.87
CA ALA A 51 1.96 2.03 -6.73
C ALA A 51 2.84 2.08 -5.47
N LEU A 52 2.40 2.81 -4.45
CA LEU A 52 3.02 2.86 -3.13
C LEU A 52 2.19 2.02 -2.17
N VAL A 53 2.82 1.03 -1.55
CA VAL A 53 2.18 0.11 -0.60
C VAL A 53 2.93 0.15 0.71
N LEU A 54 2.22 0.30 1.83
CA LEU A 54 2.82 0.24 3.16
C LEU A 54 2.99 -1.22 3.59
N GLY A 55 4.16 -1.56 4.11
CA GLY A 55 4.54 -2.93 4.44
C GLY A 55 3.82 -3.54 5.65
N ASP A 56 3.16 -2.72 6.45
CA ASP A 56 2.34 -3.11 7.60
C ASP A 56 0.84 -3.22 7.28
N ASN A 57 0.46 -3.00 6.02
CA ASN A 57 -0.93 -3.08 5.60
C ASN A 57 -1.25 -4.46 5.01
N PHE A 58 -2.14 -5.17 5.68
CA PHE A 58 -2.72 -6.43 5.21
C PHE A 58 -4.04 -6.14 4.50
N ILE A 59 -4.13 -6.52 3.23
CA ILE A 59 -5.32 -6.29 2.40
C ILE A 59 -5.72 -7.62 1.76
N HIS A 60 -6.96 -8.05 1.98
CA HIS A 60 -7.49 -9.28 1.38
C HIS A 60 -8.90 -9.06 0.82
N GLY A 61 -9.20 -9.72 -0.29
CA GLY A 61 -10.48 -9.65 -1.01
C GLY A 61 -10.30 -9.31 -2.48
N ASP A 62 -11.39 -9.35 -3.26
CA ASP A 62 -11.33 -9.18 -4.71
C ASP A 62 -11.24 -7.71 -5.15
N GLY A 63 -11.68 -6.78 -4.30
CA GLY A 63 -11.78 -5.36 -4.65
C GLY A 63 -10.47 -4.71 -5.08
N PRO A 64 -9.38 -4.83 -4.31
CA PRO A 64 -8.10 -4.22 -4.65
C PRO A 64 -7.53 -4.73 -5.98
N SER A 65 -7.57 -6.03 -6.22
CA SER A 65 -7.06 -6.64 -7.45
C SER A 65 -7.80 -6.17 -8.69
N GLN A 66 -9.14 -6.07 -8.62
CA GLN A 66 -9.97 -5.57 -9.72
C GLN A 66 -9.70 -4.08 -9.98
N SER A 67 -9.61 -3.28 -8.93
CA SER A 67 -9.31 -1.85 -9.05
C SER A 67 -7.89 -1.62 -9.61
N LEU A 68 -6.88 -2.33 -9.14
CA LEU A 68 -5.51 -2.24 -9.66
C LEU A 68 -5.45 -2.60 -11.15
N THR A 69 -6.22 -3.59 -11.59
CA THR A 69 -6.30 -3.93 -13.02
C THR A 69 -6.86 -2.76 -13.84
N ARG A 70 -7.90 -2.09 -13.36
CA ARG A 70 -8.50 -0.92 -14.05
C ARG A 70 -7.56 0.27 -14.10
N ILE A 71 -6.79 0.52 -13.02
CA ILE A 71 -5.91 1.68 -12.92
C ILE A 71 -4.51 1.48 -13.52
N ARG A 72 -4.17 0.30 -14.05
CA ARG A 72 -2.91 0.05 -14.79
C ARG A 72 -2.68 1.04 -15.94
N SER A 73 -3.74 1.63 -16.47
CA SER A 73 -3.69 2.62 -17.56
C SER A 73 -3.71 4.07 -17.05
N LEU A 74 -3.57 4.31 -15.74
CA LEU A 74 -3.53 5.66 -15.19
C LEU A 74 -2.42 6.48 -15.86
N ARG A 75 -2.80 7.56 -16.53
CA ARG A 75 -1.83 8.48 -17.17
C ARG A 75 -1.66 9.76 -16.40
N GLN A 76 -2.68 10.16 -15.64
CA GLN A 76 -2.70 11.40 -14.89
C GLN A 76 -3.55 11.24 -13.63
N GLY A 77 -3.09 11.80 -12.51
CA GLY A 77 -3.80 11.85 -11.26
C GLY A 77 -3.36 10.78 -10.27
N ALA A 78 -4.17 10.60 -9.25
CA ALA A 78 -3.96 9.63 -8.18
C ALA A 78 -5.23 8.83 -7.90
N VAL A 79 -5.05 7.60 -7.45
CA VAL A 79 -6.12 6.73 -6.93
C VAL A 79 -5.72 6.25 -5.54
N ASN A 80 -6.54 6.57 -4.56
CA ASN A 80 -6.42 6.08 -3.20
C ASN A 80 -7.53 5.07 -2.92
N PHE A 81 -7.30 4.20 -1.95
CA PHE A 81 -8.29 3.24 -1.51
C PHE A 81 -8.79 3.61 -0.12
N ALA A 82 -10.10 3.57 0.08
CA ALA A 82 -10.74 3.88 1.35
C ALA A 82 -11.47 2.68 1.91
N TYR A 83 -11.29 2.45 3.22
CA TYR A 83 -11.95 1.40 3.97
C TYR A 83 -12.74 1.99 5.13
N ARG A 84 -13.92 1.44 5.42
CA ARG A 84 -14.75 1.93 6.51
C ARG A 84 -14.30 1.35 7.84
N VAL A 85 -13.92 2.22 8.77
CA VAL A 85 -13.40 1.85 10.10
C VAL A 85 -14.32 2.32 11.22
N SER A 86 -14.14 1.75 12.41
CA SER A 86 -14.84 2.15 13.64
C SER A 86 -14.08 3.21 14.44
N ASP A 87 -12.76 3.36 14.22
CA ASP A 87 -11.80 4.19 14.93
C ASP A 87 -11.05 5.16 13.99
N PRO A 88 -11.79 6.03 13.25
CA PRO A 88 -11.24 6.85 12.17
C PRO A 88 -10.21 7.89 12.62
N GLU A 89 -10.15 8.24 13.91
CA GLU A 89 -9.18 9.17 14.47
C GLU A 89 -7.71 8.69 14.39
N ARG A 90 -7.51 7.40 14.15
CA ARG A 90 -6.17 6.81 14.02
C ARG A 90 -5.54 7.02 12.63
N TYR A 91 -6.34 7.36 11.63
CA TYR A 91 -5.96 7.30 10.21
C TYR A 91 -6.13 8.63 9.49
N GLY A 92 -5.51 8.75 8.33
CA GLY A 92 -5.91 9.75 7.35
C GLY A 92 -7.31 9.41 6.83
N ILE A 93 -8.25 10.33 6.92
CA ILE A 93 -9.63 10.11 6.49
C ILE A 93 -9.98 10.92 5.25
N VAL A 94 -10.93 10.43 4.47
CA VAL A 94 -11.55 11.15 3.37
C VAL A 94 -13.00 11.51 3.71
N GLU A 95 -13.33 12.78 3.52
CA GLU A 95 -14.70 13.28 3.54
C GLU A 95 -15.22 13.34 2.09
N PHE A 96 -16.46 12.93 1.88
CA PHE A 96 -17.11 12.96 0.57
C PHE A 96 -18.21 14.02 0.53
N ASP A 97 -18.42 14.61 -0.63
CA ASP A 97 -19.53 15.51 -0.89
C ASP A 97 -20.86 14.74 -1.08
N ALA A 98 -21.94 15.47 -1.29
CA ALA A 98 -23.27 14.89 -1.52
C ALA A 98 -23.35 14.03 -2.81
N ALA A 99 -22.46 14.25 -3.76
CA ALA A 99 -22.34 13.46 -4.99
C ALA A 99 -21.42 12.23 -4.82
N GLY A 100 -20.87 12.03 -3.62
CA GLY A 100 -19.97 10.91 -3.32
C GLY A 100 -18.53 11.10 -3.85
N LYS A 101 -18.16 12.31 -4.24
CA LYS A 101 -16.78 12.62 -4.65
C LYS A 101 -15.93 13.02 -3.45
N PRO A 102 -14.63 12.71 -3.45
CA PRO A 102 -13.73 13.16 -2.39
C PRO A 102 -13.71 14.70 -2.35
N ALA A 103 -13.95 15.26 -1.16
CA ALA A 103 -14.03 16.70 -0.94
C ALA A 103 -12.91 17.22 -0.03
N ARG A 104 -12.42 16.38 0.88
CA ARG A 104 -11.37 16.75 1.83
C ARG A 104 -10.66 15.52 2.36
N LEU A 105 -9.37 15.66 2.62
CA LEU A 105 -8.54 14.69 3.34
C LEU A 105 -8.04 15.32 4.64
N VAL A 106 -8.05 14.55 5.73
CA VAL A 106 -7.60 15.03 7.03
C VAL A 106 -6.78 13.94 7.71
N GLU A 107 -5.55 14.26 8.07
CA GLU A 107 -4.67 13.35 8.80
C GLU A 107 -5.06 13.30 10.26
N LYS A 108 -5.36 12.10 10.77
CA LYS A 108 -5.63 11.77 12.19
C LYS A 108 -6.46 12.83 12.93
N PRO A 109 -7.67 13.13 12.48
CA PRO A 109 -8.47 14.19 13.07
C PRO A 109 -8.94 13.83 14.48
N ALA A 110 -8.84 14.76 15.43
CA ALA A 110 -9.38 14.58 16.78
C ALA A 110 -10.91 14.41 16.79
N HIS A 111 -11.61 14.99 15.81
CA HIS A 111 -13.06 14.90 15.65
C HIS A 111 -13.38 14.53 14.20
N PRO A 112 -13.33 13.24 13.85
CA PRO A 112 -13.56 12.77 12.48
C PRO A 112 -15.00 13.03 12.02
N LYS A 113 -15.16 13.52 10.79
CA LYS A 113 -16.48 13.72 10.15
C LYS A 113 -16.83 12.58 9.19
N SER A 114 -15.93 11.64 9.02
CA SER A 114 -16.08 10.49 8.13
C SER A 114 -15.45 9.26 8.78
N ASN A 115 -15.99 8.09 8.49
CA ASN A 115 -15.44 6.79 8.89
C ASN A 115 -14.66 6.11 7.74
N TRP A 116 -14.33 6.84 6.68
CA TRP A 116 -13.59 6.32 5.56
C TRP A 116 -12.10 6.63 5.72
N ALA A 117 -11.33 5.65 6.20
CA ALA A 117 -9.89 5.72 6.31
C ALA A 117 -9.25 5.47 4.94
N ILE A 118 -8.24 6.26 4.59
CA ILE A 118 -7.36 5.98 3.45
C ILE A 118 -6.37 4.91 3.90
N ILE A 119 -6.37 3.79 3.19
CA ILE A 119 -5.48 2.68 3.50
C ILE A 119 -4.10 2.85 2.85
N GLY A 120 -3.11 2.07 3.30
CA GLY A 120 -1.74 2.14 2.82
C GLY A 120 -1.51 1.56 1.42
N LEU A 121 -2.42 1.84 0.49
CA LEU A 121 -2.30 1.50 -0.94
C LEU A 121 -2.67 2.74 -1.76
N TYR A 122 -1.70 3.24 -2.51
CA TYR A 122 -1.81 4.46 -3.30
C TYR A 122 -1.31 4.20 -4.71
N VAL A 123 -1.96 4.80 -5.70
CA VAL A 123 -1.46 4.80 -7.09
C VAL A 123 -1.38 6.23 -7.57
N TYR A 124 -0.23 6.60 -8.12
CA TYR A 124 0.06 7.95 -8.58
C TYR A 124 0.56 7.92 -10.02
N ASP A 125 0.33 9.02 -10.73
CA ASP A 125 1.01 9.30 -11.99
C ASP A 125 2.50 9.63 -11.78
N GLY A 126 3.26 9.78 -12.87
CA GLY A 126 4.71 10.02 -12.82
C GLY A 126 5.15 11.32 -12.13
N ARG A 127 4.22 12.20 -11.74
CA ARG A 127 4.52 13.47 -11.04
C ARG A 127 4.62 13.34 -9.52
N ALA A 128 4.37 12.14 -8.97
CA ALA A 128 4.27 11.95 -7.52
C ALA A 128 5.52 12.42 -6.77
N ALA A 129 6.72 12.10 -7.28
CA ALA A 129 7.97 12.51 -6.67
C ALA A 129 8.19 14.05 -6.74
N ASP A 130 7.76 14.69 -7.83
CA ASP A 130 7.87 16.14 -7.97
C ASP A 130 6.93 16.87 -7.01
N LEU A 131 5.66 16.42 -6.93
CA LEU A 131 4.68 16.96 -5.99
C LEU A 131 5.09 16.69 -4.53
N ALA A 132 5.67 15.52 -4.23
CA ALA A 132 6.20 15.23 -2.90
C ALA A 132 7.35 16.17 -2.52
N ALA A 133 8.18 16.60 -3.47
CA ALA A 133 9.28 17.55 -3.23
C ALA A 133 8.80 18.97 -2.87
N GLU A 134 7.56 19.32 -3.19
CA GLU A 134 6.95 20.60 -2.85
C GLU A 134 6.28 20.62 -1.47
N LEU A 135 6.16 19.45 -0.82
CA LEU A 135 5.55 19.36 0.50
C LEU A 135 6.43 19.99 1.57
N ARG A 136 5.77 20.47 2.61
CA ARG A 136 6.43 20.94 3.83
C ARG A 136 6.15 19.98 4.96
N PRO A 137 7.13 19.75 5.86
CA PRO A 137 6.88 18.92 7.02
C PRO A 137 5.70 19.44 7.85
N SER A 138 4.87 18.52 8.33
CA SER A 138 3.76 18.80 9.24
C SER A 138 4.26 19.24 10.62
N ALA A 139 3.36 19.55 11.54
CA ALA A 139 3.68 19.84 12.93
C ALA A 139 4.39 18.63 13.63
N ARG A 140 4.27 17.42 13.06
CA ARG A 140 4.98 16.21 13.51
C ARG A 140 6.39 16.08 12.92
N GLY A 141 6.80 16.98 12.02
CA GLY A 141 8.06 16.93 11.30
C GLY A 141 8.07 15.94 10.13
N GLU A 142 6.90 15.47 9.68
CA GLU A 142 6.76 14.45 8.64
C GLU A 142 6.23 15.04 7.32
N LEU A 143 6.73 14.53 6.19
CA LEU A 143 6.11 14.73 4.88
C LEU A 143 4.92 13.77 4.77
N GLU A 144 3.73 14.32 5.04
CA GLU A 144 2.51 13.52 5.12
C GLU A 144 2.04 13.06 3.74
N ILE A 145 1.71 11.79 3.63
CA ILE A 145 1.10 11.27 2.40
C ILE A 145 -0.29 11.88 2.17
N THR A 146 -0.99 12.26 3.24
CA THR A 146 -2.28 12.95 3.18
C THR A 146 -2.15 14.30 2.51
N ASP A 147 -1.05 15.04 2.71
CA ASP A 147 -0.81 16.32 2.05
C ASP A 147 -0.53 16.14 0.55
N LEU A 148 0.18 15.08 0.16
CA LEU A 148 0.34 14.73 -1.25
C LEU A 148 -1.01 14.43 -1.91
N ASN A 149 -1.85 13.63 -1.26
CA ASN A 149 -3.19 13.32 -1.75
C ASN A 149 -4.07 14.57 -1.83
N GLN A 150 -3.92 15.49 -0.87
CA GLN A 150 -4.62 16.77 -0.89
C GLN A 150 -4.22 17.62 -2.10
N ARG A 151 -2.94 17.60 -2.52
CA ARG A 151 -2.49 18.28 -3.75
C ARG A 151 -3.18 17.74 -5.00
N TYR A 152 -3.32 16.42 -5.11
CA TYR A 152 -4.07 15.81 -6.20
C TYR A 152 -5.56 16.15 -6.16
N LEU A 153 -6.14 16.21 -4.96
CA LEU A 153 -7.55 16.61 -4.78
C LEU A 153 -7.79 18.05 -5.23
N GLU A 154 -6.93 18.99 -4.83
CA GLU A 154 -7.02 20.40 -5.21
C GLU A 154 -6.91 20.62 -6.72
N GLN A 155 -6.19 19.75 -7.43
CA GLN A 155 -6.10 19.74 -8.89
C GLN A 155 -7.30 19.06 -9.56
N GLY A 156 -8.24 18.47 -8.79
CA GLY A 156 -9.36 17.68 -9.33
C GLY A 156 -8.92 16.34 -9.92
N LEU A 157 -7.76 15.83 -9.52
CA LEU A 157 -7.10 14.64 -10.08
C LEU A 157 -7.02 13.45 -9.11
N LEU A 158 -7.66 13.55 -7.93
CA LEU A 158 -7.77 12.45 -6.97
C LEU A 158 -9.05 11.66 -7.19
N GLN A 159 -8.91 10.35 -7.35
CA GLN A 159 -9.99 9.38 -7.27
C GLN A 159 -9.86 8.60 -5.96
N VAL A 160 -10.98 8.18 -5.39
CA VAL A 160 -11.00 7.33 -4.20
C VAL A 160 -11.90 6.12 -4.45
N GLU A 161 -11.29 4.95 -4.42
CA GLU A 161 -11.98 3.65 -4.53
C GLU A 161 -12.40 3.19 -3.14
N LYS A 162 -13.71 3.01 -2.93
CA LYS A 162 -14.25 2.49 -1.66
C LYS A 162 -14.25 0.98 -1.68
N LEU A 163 -13.51 0.38 -0.76
CA LEU A 163 -13.53 -1.06 -0.56
C LEU A 163 -14.83 -1.45 0.16
N GLY A 164 -15.63 -2.27 -0.52
CA GLY A 164 -16.92 -2.73 -0.01
C GLY A 164 -16.82 -3.90 0.97
N PRO A 165 -17.97 -4.39 1.47
CA PRO A 165 -18.05 -5.61 2.25
C PRO A 165 -17.42 -6.79 1.51
N GLY A 166 -16.75 -7.69 2.23
CA GLY A 166 -15.99 -8.80 1.64
C GLY A 166 -14.51 -8.51 1.41
N ASN A 167 -14.10 -7.24 1.54
CA ASN A 167 -12.69 -6.89 1.67
C ASN A 167 -12.33 -6.76 3.13
N VAL A 168 -11.10 -7.11 3.48
CA VAL A 168 -10.51 -6.93 4.79
C VAL A 168 -9.26 -6.09 4.66
N TRP A 169 -9.15 -5.07 5.48
CA TRP A 169 -7.95 -4.30 5.68
C TRP A 169 -7.60 -4.30 7.16
N LEU A 170 -6.36 -4.65 7.47
CA LEU A 170 -5.80 -4.62 8.82
C LEU A 170 -4.48 -3.86 8.77
N ASP A 171 -4.35 -2.88 9.64
CA ASP A 171 -3.12 -2.18 9.93
C ASP A 171 -2.38 -2.97 11.02
N THR A 172 -1.25 -3.61 10.66
CA THR A 172 -0.51 -4.47 11.59
C THR A 172 0.52 -3.70 12.43
N GLY A 173 0.30 -2.40 12.63
CA GLY A 173 1.20 -1.51 13.38
C GLY A 173 1.18 -1.71 14.89
N THR A 174 0.26 -2.50 15.46
CA THR A 174 0.21 -2.84 16.88
C THR A 174 0.23 -4.35 17.08
N THR A 175 0.62 -4.80 18.28
CA THR A 175 0.59 -6.25 18.63
C THR A 175 -0.81 -6.83 18.48
N ASP A 176 -1.84 -6.12 18.89
CA ASP A 176 -3.23 -6.59 18.83
C ASP A 176 -3.69 -6.73 17.38
N SER A 177 -3.48 -5.72 16.55
CA SER A 177 -3.86 -5.78 15.13
C SER A 177 -3.04 -6.81 14.35
N TRP A 178 -1.78 -7.04 14.74
CA TRP A 178 -0.97 -8.12 14.16
C TRP A 178 -1.54 -9.50 14.51
N LEU A 179 -1.96 -9.72 15.76
CA LEU A 179 -2.63 -10.97 16.17
C LEU A 179 -3.96 -11.17 15.44
N GLU A 180 -4.75 -10.12 15.24
CA GLU A 180 -5.99 -10.17 14.45
C GLU A 180 -5.70 -10.62 13.00
N ALA A 181 -4.67 -10.07 12.37
CA ALA A 181 -4.24 -10.49 11.04
C ALA A 181 -3.83 -11.96 11.00
N CYS A 182 -3.06 -12.43 11.98
CA CYS A 182 -2.67 -13.85 12.10
C CYS A 182 -3.89 -14.76 12.23
N HIS A 183 -4.87 -14.43 13.08
CA HIS A 183 -6.09 -15.21 13.26
C HIS A 183 -6.94 -15.21 11.98
N TYR A 184 -7.02 -14.10 11.28
CA TYR A 184 -7.72 -14.02 10.01
C TYR A 184 -7.09 -14.96 8.97
N VAL A 185 -5.76 -14.86 8.77
CA VAL A 185 -5.01 -15.73 7.84
C VAL A 185 -5.20 -17.19 8.19
N GLN A 186 -5.07 -17.55 9.48
CA GLN A 186 -5.28 -18.92 9.97
C GLN A 186 -6.69 -19.43 9.65
N THR A 187 -7.71 -18.59 9.85
CA THR A 187 -9.11 -18.95 9.60
C THR A 187 -9.34 -19.25 8.12
N ILE A 188 -8.85 -18.39 7.23
CA ILE A 188 -8.97 -18.61 5.78
C ILE A 188 -8.23 -19.88 5.35
N PHE A 189 -7.00 -20.06 5.84
CA PHE A 189 -6.22 -21.26 5.54
C PHE A 189 -6.95 -22.55 5.97
N HIS A 190 -7.46 -22.59 7.22
CA HIS A 190 -8.16 -23.78 7.73
C HIS A 190 -9.50 -24.05 7.03
N ARG A 191 -10.19 -23.01 6.56
CA ARG A 191 -11.51 -23.17 5.93
C ARG A 191 -11.46 -23.38 4.43
N GLN A 192 -10.52 -22.76 3.76
CA GLN A 192 -10.47 -22.72 2.30
C GLN A 192 -9.21 -23.35 1.70
N GLY A 193 -8.19 -23.64 2.52
CA GLY A 193 -6.89 -24.10 2.04
C GLY A 193 -6.11 -23.02 1.27
N LEU A 194 -6.52 -21.76 1.38
CA LEU A 194 -5.86 -20.65 0.68
C LEU A 194 -4.70 -20.10 1.52
N MET A 195 -3.52 -20.03 0.92
CA MET A 195 -2.37 -19.33 1.49
C MET A 195 -2.43 -17.85 1.10
N ILE A 196 -2.81 -17.02 2.07
CA ILE A 196 -2.77 -15.57 1.88
C ILE A 196 -1.32 -15.09 1.99
N GLY A 197 -0.89 -14.22 1.07
CA GLY A 197 0.47 -13.66 1.08
C GLY A 197 1.53 -14.66 0.61
N CYS A 198 1.18 -15.59 -0.28
CA CYS A 198 2.11 -16.51 -0.94
C CYS A 198 2.61 -15.89 -2.25
N PRO A 199 3.80 -15.25 -2.27
CA PRO A 199 4.32 -14.60 -3.48
C PRO A 199 4.61 -15.59 -4.60
N GLU A 200 4.95 -16.84 -4.28
CA GLU A 200 5.21 -17.92 -5.22
C GLU A 200 3.95 -18.25 -6.04
N GLU A 201 2.81 -18.41 -5.34
CA GLU A 201 1.52 -18.68 -5.99
C GLU A 201 1.09 -17.49 -6.86
N VAL A 202 1.26 -16.25 -6.35
CA VAL A 202 0.93 -15.04 -7.09
C VAL A 202 1.79 -14.91 -8.35
N ALA A 203 3.10 -15.15 -8.24
CA ALA A 203 4.03 -15.12 -9.37
C ALA A 203 3.66 -16.17 -10.44
N TYR A 204 3.35 -17.38 -10.03
CA TYR A 204 2.92 -18.44 -10.94
C TYR A 204 1.60 -18.12 -11.63
N ARG A 205 0.58 -17.69 -10.90
CA ARG A 205 -0.74 -17.32 -11.46
C ARG A 205 -0.67 -16.16 -12.46
N ASN A 206 0.27 -15.23 -12.26
CA ASN A 206 0.50 -14.12 -13.18
C ASN A 206 1.46 -14.46 -14.32
N GLY A 207 2.00 -15.68 -14.38
CA GLY A 207 2.91 -16.12 -15.43
C GLY A 207 4.31 -15.52 -15.33
N TYR A 208 4.71 -15.02 -14.16
CA TYR A 208 6.05 -14.49 -13.88
C TYR A 208 7.07 -15.62 -13.73
N ILE A 209 6.64 -16.77 -13.23
CA ILE A 209 7.41 -18.02 -13.12
C ILE A 209 6.62 -19.19 -13.70
N ASP A 210 7.30 -20.24 -14.08
CA ASP A 210 6.69 -21.49 -14.55
C ASP A 210 6.47 -22.50 -13.40
N ALA A 211 5.82 -23.64 -13.72
CA ALA A 211 5.53 -24.70 -12.75
C ALA A 211 6.80 -25.31 -12.15
N GLY A 212 7.86 -25.48 -12.97
CA GLY A 212 9.13 -26.01 -12.49
C GLY A 212 9.82 -25.08 -11.48
N GLN A 213 9.70 -23.76 -11.65
CA GLN A 213 10.20 -22.79 -10.67
C GLN A 213 9.36 -22.85 -9.40
N LEU A 214 8.02 -22.93 -9.50
CA LEU A 214 7.15 -23.06 -8.34
C LEU A 214 7.47 -24.30 -7.52
N GLU A 215 7.69 -25.46 -8.17
CA GLU A 215 8.06 -26.71 -7.48
C GLU A 215 9.40 -26.59 -6.75
N ARG A 216 10.40 -25.92 -7.32
CA ARG A 216 11.69 -25.67 -6.65
C ARG A 216 11.52 -24.84 -5.39
N LEU A 217 10.78 -23.71 -5.47
CA LEU A 217 10.50 -22.85 -4.33
C LEU A 217 9.72 -23.59 -3.22
N ALA A 218 8.73 -24.41 -3.59
CA ALA A 218 7.98 -25.21 -2.63
C ALA A 218 8.87 -26.23 -1.90
N ALA A 219 9.83 -26.84 -2.58
CA ALA A 219 10.77 -27.79 -1.95
C ALA A 219 11.69 -27.10 -0.93
N GLU A 220 12.10 -25.86 -1.17
CA GLU A 220 12.90 -25.07 -0.23
C GLU A 220 12.14 -24.75 1.07
N LEU A 221 10.82 -24.50 0.97
CA LEU A 221 9.97 -24.21 2.14
C LEU A 221 9.68 -25.46 3.01
N MET A 222 9.88 -26.65 2.47
CA MET A 222 9.66 -27.91 3.19
C MET A 222 10.90 -28.47 3.86
N SER A 223 12.07 -27.88 3.67
CA SER A 223 13.36 -28.28 4.22
C SER A 223 13.68 -27.54 5.52
#